data_35aedfa86d02658a7dfb8e7d46af82ed
#
_entry.id   35aedfa86d02658a7dfb8e7d46af82ed
#
_cell.length_a   1.000
_cell.length_b   1.000
_cell.length_c   1.000
_cell.angle_alpha   90.00
_cell.angle_beta   90.00
_cell.angle_gamma   90.00
#
_symmetry.space_group_name_H-M   'P 1'
#
loop_
_entity.id
_entity.type
_entity.pdbx_description
1 polymer ?
#
loop_
_entity_poly.entity_id
_entity_poly.type
_entity_poly.pdbx_seq_one_letter_code
_entity_poly.pdbx_strand_id
1 'polypeptide(L)'
;MKISLLLSAFLLLVGCSGDKQEKSMSITVNLRYTGIDGNARKFAEEMISSGTVDAIRAEEGNLKYEYYQSLDDPETILLIDSWVNQEAIDKHHATPMMDTIAKLREKYDLHMTVERYTAAETPETENRFIRK
;
A
#
# COMPACT_ATOMS: atom_id res chain seq x y z
N MET A 1 54.98 -49.20 24.19
CA MET A 1 54.45 -47.79 24.20
C MET A 1 53.23 -47.71 23.30
N LYS A 2 52.03 -47.68 23.90
CA LYS A 2 50.78 -47.65 23.19
C LYS A 2 50.27 -46.19 23.23
N ILE A 3 50.21 -45.52 22.10
CA ILE A 3 49.67 -44.18 21.96
C ILE A 3 48.17 -44.33 21.66
N SER A 4 47.35 -43.91 22.62
CA SER A 4 45.91 -43.94 22.51
C SER A 4 45.45 -42.63 21.88
N LEU A 5 44.90 -42.69 20.67
CA LEU A 5 44.36 -41.53 19.95
C LEU A 5 42.90 -41.32 20.40
N LEU A 6 42.64 -40.29 21.19
CA LEU A 6 41.28 -39.86 21.56
C LEU A 6 40.71 -39.00 20.43
N LEU A 7 39.75 -39.58 19.71
CA LEU A 7 38.98 -38.87 18.67
C LEU A 7 37.85 -38.10 19.35
N SER A 8 38.01 -36.79 19.49
CA SER A 8 36.99 -35.90 20.02
C SER A 8 35.98 -35.55 18.89
N ALA A 9 34.79 -36.11 18.97
CA ALA A 9 33.70 -35.80 18.08
C ALA A 9 33.09 -34.43 18.49
N PHE A 10 33.36 -33.39 17.67
CA PHE A 10 32.75 -32.08 17.84
C PHE A 10 31.36 -32.10 17.17
N LEU A 11 30.32 -32.20 17.97
CA LEU A 11 28.94 -32.19 17.53
C LEU A 11 28.53 -30.72 17.26
N LEU A 12 28.52 -30.27 15.99
CA LEU A 12 27.99 -28.98 15.54
C LEU A 12 26.46 -29.04 15.65
N LEU A 13 25.91 -28.41 16.69
CA LEU A 13 24.48 -28.06 16.75
C LEU A 13 24.24 -26.93 15.78
N VAL A 14 23.75 -27.25 14.60
CA VAL A 14 23.14 -26.26 13.68
C VAL A 14 21.81 -25.88 14.28
N GLY A 15 21.80 -24.74 14.99
CA GLY A 15 20.58 -24.11 15.43
C GLY A 15 19.85 -23.57 14.20
N CYS A 16 18.76 -24.23 13.79
CA CYS A 16 17.77 -23.63 12.90
C CYS A 16 17.10 -22.47 13.66
N SER A 17 17.62 -21.27 13.50
CA SER A 17 16.86 -20.04 13.76
C SER A 17 15.76 -20.01 12.72
N GLY A 18 14.56 -20.45 13.08
CA GLY A 18 13.36 -20.18 12.29
C GLY A 18 13.15 -18.69 12.30
N ASP A 19 13.58 -18.01 11.24
CA ASP A 19 13.10 -16.67 10.91
C ASP A 19 11.58 -16.76 10.83
N LYS A 20 10.91 -16.32 11.90
CA LYS A 20 9.52 -15.92 11.81
C LYS A 20 9.51 -14.69 10.91
N GLN A 21 9.33 -14.93 9.63
CA GLN A 21 9.01 -13.86 8.68
C GLN A 21 7.74 -13.20 9.20
N GLU A 22 7.90 -12.05 9.87
CA GLU A 22 6.75 -11.22 10.25
C GLU A 22 5.96 -10.98 8.97
N LYS A 23 4.73 -11.50 8.92
CA LYS A 23 3.81 -11.26 7.80
C LYS A 23 3.62 -9.75 7.76
N SER A 24 4.32 -9.09 6.84
CA SER A 24 4.17 -7.65 6.61
C SER A 24 2.70 -7.36 6.35
N MET A 25 2.09 -6.56 7.22
CA MET A 25 0.70 -6.16 7.05
C MET A 25 0.62 -5.12 5.94
N SER A 26 -0.32 -5.30 5.02
CA SER A 26 -0.58 -4.31 3.98
C SER A 26 -1.02 -2.97 4.59
N ILE A 27 -0.65 -1.89 3.92
CA ILE A 27 -0.97 -0.53 4.32
C ILE A 27 -1.95 0.04 3.31
N THR A 28 -3.06 0.58 3.80
CA THR A 28 -4.02 1.34 3.00
C THR A 28 -3.94 2.80 3.38
N VAL A 29 -3.76 3.66 2.38
CA VAL A 29 -3.76 5.12 2.51
C VAL A 29 -5.03 5.63 1.85
N ASN A 30 -5.89 6.24 2.63
CA ASN A 30 -7.08 6.94 2.15
C ASN A 30 -6.73 8.42 1.96
N LEU A 31 -6.79 8.88 0.72
CA LEU A 31 -6.58 10.29 0.38
C LEU A 31 -7.94 10.88 -0.04
N ARG A 32 -8.40 11.84 0.75
CA ARG A 32 -9.62 12.58 0.44
C ARG A 32 -9.25 13.88 -0.25
N TYR A 33 -9.56 14.00 -1.53
CA TYR A 33 -9.35 15.20 -2.30
C TYR A 33 -10.63 16.04 -2.32
N THR A 34 -10.49 17.33 -2.02
CA THR A 34 -11.59 18.30 -2.07
C THR A 34 -11.20 19.45 -2.99
N GLY A 35 -12.10 19.83 -3.88
CA GLY A 35 -11.95 20.94 -4.81
C GLY A 35 -13.21 21.78 -4.84
N ILE A 36 -13.33 22.63 -5.86
CA ILE A 36 -14.52 23.41 -6.19
C ILE A 36 -14.87 23.19 -7.67
N ASP A 37 -16.10 23.42 -8.06
CA ASP A 37 -16.56 23.32 -9.47
C ASP A 37 -16.27 21.95 -10.12
N GLY A 38 -16.32 20.87 -9.35
CA GLY A 38 -16.05 19.49 -9.79
C GLY A 38 -14.57 19.19 -10.04
N ASN A 39 -13.65 20.01 -9.55
CA ASN A 39 -12.23 19.89 -9.84
C ASN A 39 -11.63 18.60 -9.29
N ALA A 40 -12.08 18.08 -8.14
CA ALA A 40 -11.62 16.80 -7.61
C ALA A 40 -11.96 15.64 -8.57
N ARG A 41 -13.15 15.66 -9.14
CA ARG A 41 -13.56 14.68 -10.16
C ARG A 41 -12.75 14.80 -11.45
N LYS A 42 -12.56 16.01 -11.97
CA LYS A 42 -11.75 16.27 -13.17
C LYS A 42 -10.30 15.79 -12.99
N PHE A 43 -9.72 16.02 -11.82
CA PHE A 43 -8.41 15.47 -11.47
C PHE A 43 -8.38 13.95 -11.56
N ALA A 44 -9.32 13.25 -10.92
CA ALA A 44 -9.39 11.79 -10.94
C ALA A 44 -9.57 11.26 -12.38
N GLU A 45 -10.42 11.89 -13.18
CA GLU A 45 -10.64 11.55 -14.58
C GLU A 45 -9.37 11.75 -15.43
N GLU A 46 -8.59 12.83 -15.19
CA GLU A 46 -7.31 13.05 -15.89
C GLU A 46 -6.22 12.04 -15.44
N MET A 47 -6.14 11.70 -14.16
CA MET A 47 -5.26 10.65 -13.65
C MET A 47 -5.53 9.32 -14.34
N ILE A 48 -6.79 8.98 -14.59
CA ILE A 48 -7.19 7.75 -15.28
C ILE A 48 -6.88 7.86 -16.78
N SER A 49 -7.34 8.93 -17.44
CA SER A 49 -7.23 9.06 -18.90
C SER A 49 -5.81 9.26 -19.41
N SER A 50 -4.92 9.81 -18.58
CA SER A 50 -3.49 9.94 -18.89
C SER A 50 -2.69 8.63 -18.80
N GLY A 51 -3.29 7.54 -18.27
CA GLY A 51 -2.61 6.28 -17.99
C GLY A 51 -1.79 6.28 -16.70
N THR A 52 -1.80 7.37 -15.92
CA THR A 52 -1.06 7.45 -14.65
C THR A 52 -1.54 6.41 -13.65
N VAL A 53 -2.87 6.22 -13.55
CA VAL A 53 -3.45 5.19 -12.65
C VAL A 53 -3.00 3.79 -13.04
N ASP A 54 -2.99 3.46 -14.34
CA ASP A 54 -2.56 2.14 -14.81
C ASP A 54 -1.06 1.91 -14.54
N ALA A 55 -0.24 2.95 -14.69
CA ALA A 55 1.17 2.89 -14.35
C ALA A 55 1.39 2.62 -12.85
N ILE A 56 0.64 3.27 -11.97
CA ILE A 56 0.71 3.04 -10.51
C ILE A 56 0.26 1.61 -10.17
N ARG A 57 -0.82 1.15 -10.76
CA ARG A 57 -1.32 -0.23 -10.55
C ARG A 57 -0.34 -1.30 -11.00
N ALA A 58 0.54 -0.98 -11.95
CA ALA A 58 1.60 -1.87 -12.43
C ALA A 58 2.86 -1.85 -11.56
N GLU A 59 2.98 -0.94 -10.59
CA GLU A 59 4.13 -0.90 -9.68
C GLU A 59 4.14 -2.11 -8.75
N GLU A 60 5.34 -2.61 -8.47
CA GLU A 60 5.52 -3.74 -7.56
C GLU A 60 4.99 -3.39 -6.16
N GLY A 61 4.11 -4.24 -5.66
CA GLY A 61 3.53 -4.09 -4.33
C GLY A 61 2.29 -3.21 -4.26
N ASN A 62 1.82 -2.61 -5.36
CA ASN A 62 0.51 -1.96 -5.37
C ASN A 62 -0.59 -3.03 -5.30
N LEU A 63 -1.53 -2.86 -4.38
CA LEU A 63 -2.68 -3.77 -4.19
C LEU A 63 -3.98 -3.14 -4.67
N LYS A 64 -4.07 -1.81 -4.60
CA LYS A 64 -5.25 -1.05 -4.99
C LYS A 64 -4.88 0.40 -5.25
N TYR A 65 -5.45 0.98 -6.28
CA TYR A 65 -5.44 2.41 -6.56
C TYR A 65 -6.76 2.76 -7.24
N GLU A 66 -7.74 3.19 -6.46
CA GLU A 66 -9.12 3.36 -6.92
C GLU A 66 -9.75 4.63 -6.37
N TYR A 67 -10.44 5.36 -7.24
CA TYR A 67 -11.18 6.57 -6.91
C TYR A 67 -12.66 6.29 -6.66
N TYR A 68 -13.22 6.97 -5.67
CA TYR A 68 -14.62 6.91 -5.31
C TYR A 68 -15.20 8.30 -5.13
N GLN A 69 -16.37 8.53 -5.71
CA GLN A 69 -17.10 9.78 -5.53
C GLN A 69 -17.91 9.71 -4.22
N SER A 70 -17.83 10.77 -3.41
CA SER A 70 -18.73 10.91 -2.27
C SER A 70 -20.17 11.12 -2.75
N LEU A 71 -21.14 10.45 -2.13
CA LEU A 71 -22.57 10.64 -2.44
C LEU A 71 -23.13 11.91 -1.80
N ASP A 72 -22.58 12.32 -0.66
CA ASP A 72 -23.05 13.47 0.12
C ASP A 72 -22.36 14.78 -0.27
N ASP A 73 -21.16 14.67 -0.88
CA ASP A 73 -20.35 15.82 -1.26
C ASP A 73 -19.75 15.61 -2.65
N PRO A 74 -20.33 16.22 -3.70
CA PRO A 74 -19.84 16.06 -5.06
C PRO A 74 -18.48 16.70 -5.32
N GLU A 75 -18.00 17.57 -4.43
CA GLU A 75 -16.69 18.20 -4.50
C GLU A 75 -15.57 17.35 -3.87
N THR A 76 -15.93 16.18 -3.33
CA THR A 76 -14.97 15.28 -2.67
C THR A 76 -14.83 13.93 -3.41
N ILE A 77 -13.59 13.57 -3.69
CA ILE A 77 -13.17 12.26 -4.20
C ILE A 77 -12.30 11.56 -3.14
N LEU A 78 -12.59 10.30 -2.86
CA LEU A 78 -11.75 9.43 -2.06
C LEU A 78 -10.88 8.57 -2.98
N LEU A 79 -9.57 8.59 -2.77
CA LEU A 79 -8.65 7.60 -3.31
C LEU A 79 -8.34 6.56 -2.23
N ILE A 80 -8.55 5.30 -2.53
CA ILE A 80 -8.04 4.18 -1.75
C ILE A 80 -6.78 3.67 -2.42
N ASP A 81 -5.65 3.85 -1.75
CA ASP A 81 -4.31 3.50 -2.21
C ASP A 81 -3.70 2.47 -1.26
N SER A 82 -3.54 1.23 -1.71
CA SER A 82 -3.11 0.11 -0.84
C SER A 82 -1.85 -0.56 -1.38
N TRP A 83 -0.94 -0.89 -0.47
CA TRP A 83 0.37 -1.45 -0.76
C TRP A 83 0.72 -2.61 0.18
N VAL A 84 1.55 -3.52 -0.30
CA VAL A 84 1.98 -4.69 0.47
C VAL A 84 2.77 -4.32 1.74
N ASN A 85 3.49 -3.18 1.73
CA ASN A 85 4.30 -2.69 2.85
C ASN A 85 4.76 -1.25 2.63
N GLN A 86 5.49 -0.69 3.61
CA GLN A 86 6.04 0.66 3.53
C GLN A 86 7.11 0.81 2.44
N GLU A 87 7.93 -0.21 2.22
CA GLU A 87 8.98 -0.16 1.20
C GLU A 87 8.40 0.06 -0.21
N ALA A 88 7.27 -0.57 -0.52
CA ALA A 88 6.57 -0.36 -1.79
C ALA A 88 6.06 1.08 -1.93
N ILE A 89 5.53 1.67 -0.84
CA ILE A 89 5.13 3.08 -0.81
C ILE A 89 6.33 4.00 -1.03
N ASP A 90 7.46 3.72 -0.38
CA ASP A 90 8.67 4.54 -0.50
C ASP A 90 9.24 4.50 -1.93
N LYS A 91 9.21 3.34 -2.60
CA LYS A 91 9.56 3.19 -4.00
C LYS A 91 8.63 4.01 -4.91
N HIS A 92 7.31 3.93 -4.68
CA HIS A 92 6.32 4.75 -5.38
C HIS A 92 6.61 6.24 -5.24
N HIS A 93 6.83 6.71 -4.01
CA HIS A 93 7.13 8.11 -3.72
C HIS A 93 8.45 8.61 -4.34
N ALA A 94 9.38 7.72 -4.64
CA ALA A 94 10.63 8.05 -5.31
C ALA A 94 10.52 8.12 -6.84
N THR A 95 9.37 7.80 -7.43
CA THR A 95 9.17 7.84 -8.88
C THR A 95 8.98 9.28 -9.39
N PRO A 96 9.41 9.61 -10.63
CA PRO A 96 9.13 10.90 -11.26
C PRO A 96 7.64 11.19 -11.44
N MET A 97 6.80 10.17 -11.38
CA MET A 97 5.33 10.27 -11.47
C MET A 97 4.74 11.14 -10.36
N MET A 98 5.37 11.18 -9.18
CA MET A 98 4.93 12.02 -8.07
C MET A 98 4.93 13.50 -8.41
N ASP A 99 5.89 13.97 -9.22
CA ASP A 99 5.91 15.36 -9.72
C ASP A 99 4.72 15.64 -10.65
N THR A 100 4.35 14.67 -11.48
CA THR A 100 3.18 14.78 -12.36
C THR A 100 1.90 14.88 -11.53
N ILE A 101 1.75 14.04 -10.51
CA ILE A 101 0.61 14.05 -9.62
C ILE A 101 0.53 15.38 -8.85
N ALA A 102 1.66 15.88 -8.34
CA ALA A 102 1.70 17.17 -7.65
C ALA A 102 1.24 18.33 -8.54
N LYS A 103 1.72 18.39 -9.78
CA LYS A 103 1.30 19.40 -10.77
C LYS A 103 -0.20 19.33 -11.10
N LEU A 104 -0.75 18.11 -11.17
CA LEU A 104 -2.18 17.93 -11.38
C LEU A 104 -3.01 18.43 -10.18
N ARG A 105 -2.54 18.18 -8.95
CA ARG A 105 -3.17 18.70 -7.73
C ARG A 105 -3.19 20.23 -7.73
N GLU A 106 -2.08 20.87 -8.11
CA GLU A 106 -2.03 22.34 -8.28
C GLU A 106 -2.96 22.82 -9.39
N LYS A 107 -2.94 22.19 -10.57
CA LYS A 107 -3.80 22.54 -11.71
C LYS A 107 -5.28 22.62 -11.33
N TYR A 108 -5.72 21.69 -10.48
CA TYR A 108 -7.12 21.60 -10.05
C TYR A 108 -7.41 22.26 -8.70
N ASP A 109 -6.41 22.96 -8.12
CA ASP A 109 -6.52 23.63 -6.80
C ASP A 109 -7.11 22.71 -5.73
N LEU A 110 -6.51 21.53 -5.57
CA LEU A 110 -7.02 20.51 -4.65
C LEU A 110 -6.39 20.60 -3.27
N HIS A 111 -7.23 20.50 -2.25
CA HIS A 111 -6.83 20.20 -0.90
C HIS A 111 -6.98 18.71 -0.62
N MET A 112 -6.18 18.16 0.32
CA MET A 112 -6.31 16.76 0.67
C MET A 112 -6.10 16.52 2.16
N THR A 113 -6.80 15.49 2.66
CA THR A 113 -6.52 14.87 3.96
C THR A 113 -6.10 13.43 3.74
N VAL A 114 -5.26 12.92 4.64
CA VAL A 114 -4.67 11.58 4.52
C VAL A 114 -4.90 10.80 5.80
N GLU A 115 -5.40 9.58 5.67
CA GLU A 115 -5.55 8.62 6.76
C GLU A 115 -4.86 7.31 6.37
N ARG A 116 -4.23 6.64 7.33
CA ARG A 116 -3.51 5.39 7.09
C ARG A 116 -4.03 4.29 7.99
N TYR A 117 -4.16 3.10 7.40
CA TYR A 117 -4.66 1.90 8.07
C TYR A 117 -3.76 0.71 7.76
N THR A 118 -3.65 -0.21 8.70
CA THR A 118 -3.08 -1.53 8.46
C THR A 118 -4.21 -2.55 8.38
N ALA A 119 -4.04 -3.57 7.53
CA ALA A 119 -5.04 -4.61 7.39
C ALA A 119 -5.17 -5.42 8.69
N ALA A 120 -6.40 -5.71 9.08
CA ALA A 120 -6.73 -6.65 10.12
C ALA A 120 -7.56 -7.81 9.53
N GLU A 121 -7.42 -8.99 10.10
CA GLU A 121 -8.25 -10.13 9.71
C GLU A 121 -9.67 -9.96 10.26
N THR A 122 -10.66 -10.25 9.43
CA THR A 122 -12.06 -10.27 9.87
C THR A 122 -12.27 -11.48 10.80
N PRO A 123 -12.72 -11.30 12.05
CA PRO A 123 -13.02 -12.41 12.94
C PRO A 123 -14.08 -13.35 12.34
N GLU A 124 -13.93 -14.66 12.52
CA GLU A 124 -14.88 -15.65 12.00
C GLU A 124 -16.32 -15.38 12.49
N THR A 125 -16.46 -14.83 13.70
CA THR A 125 -17.76 -14.48 14.29
C THR A 125 -18.53 -13.42 13.50
N GLU A 126 -17.83 -12.63 12.65
CA GLU A 126 -18.43 -11.61 11.81
C GLU A 126 -18.94 -12.14 10.47
N ASN A 127 -18.53 -13.37 10.07
CA ASN A 127 -18.95 -13.98 8.80
C ASN A 127 -20.47 -14.05 8.63
N ARG A 128 -21.22 -14.16 9.73
CA ARG A 128 -22.70 -14.16 9.73
C ARG A 128 -23.33 -12.87 9.20
N PHE A 129 -22.59 -11.76 9.22
CA PHE A 129 -23.05 -10.46 8.71
C PHE A 129 -22.64 -10.22 7.25
N ILE A 130 -21.80 -11.08 6.68
CA ILE A 130 -21.28 -10.96 5.32
C ILE A 130 -22.16 -11.78 4.40
N ARG A 131 -22.95 -11.10 3.55
CA ARG A 131 -23.72 -11.75 2.50
C ARG A 131 -22.81 -12.05 1.31
N LYS A 132 -22.67 -13.34 0.96
CA LYS A 132 -21.95 -13.81 -0.23
C LYS A 132 -22.90 -13.97 -1.41
#